data_11649bf3ba52bab74a04adb88d188738
#
_entry.id   11649bf3ba52bab74a04adb88d188738
#
_cell.length_a   1.000
_cell.length_b   1.000
_cell.length_c   1.000
_cell.angle_alpha   90.00
_cell.angle_beta   90.00
_cell.angle_gamma   90.00
#
_symmetry.space_group_name_H-M   'P 1'
#
loop_
_entity.id
_entity.type
_entity.pdbx_description
1 polymer ?
#
loop_
_entity_poly.entity_id
_entity_poly.type
_entity_poly.pdbx_seq_one_letter_code
_entity_poly.pdbx_strand_id
1 'polypeptide(L)'
;MRYSFLVIILILFTLPLLAQIFPIPEDKEVNFDVIRKNKVIGNLTMKFIVNEESFILHSVLDIEVKVLFIPAYKFFQETKETWRGDNFISIDGFTDFEDDREYKIEGIDEDGFFRVTGMDGLLELDEKIIPLNYWNKQMLKEEEVFDTQKGIVRKIEVEKLKDEEIEINTVKINTEKYILNASINPKDKGPFPEYTLWYYNDELMKMQFKNPKDKKTITIIIQRFLPEKFLF
;
A
#
# COMPACT_ATOMS: atom_id res chain seq x y z
N MET A 1 37.31 -61.12 3.81
CA MET A 1 37.33 -59.72 3.29
C MET A 1 35.97 -59.10 3.54
N ARG A 2 35.88 -58.15 4.48
CA ARG A 2 34.63 -57.41 4.82
C ARG A 2 34.72 -56.04 4.16
N TYR A 3 33.85 -55.77 3.20
CA TYR A 3 33.70 -54.43 2.61
C TYR A 3 32.73 -53.63 3.46
N SER A 4 33.24 -52.63 4.18
CA SER A 4 32.42 -51.61 4.84
C SER A 4 31.97 -50.58 3.81
N PHE A 5 30.68 -50.53 3.51
CA PHE A 5 30.08 -49.47 2.72
C PHE A 5 29.89 -48.23 3.59
N LEU A 6 30.67 -47.19 3.33
CA LEU A 6 30.52 -45.89 3.96
C LEU A 6 29.43 -45.12 3.19
N VAL A 7 28.22 -45.01 3.79
CA VAL A 7 27.14 -44.19 3.23
C VAL A 7 27.34 -42.75 3.67
N ILE A 8 27.78 -41.89 2.78
CA ILE A 8 27.86 -40.44 3.02
C ILE A 8 26.45 -39.86 2.78
N ILE A 9 25.75 -39.52 3.89
CA ILE A 9 24.49 -38.79 3.83
C ILE A 9 24.82 -37.31 3.61
N LEU A 10 24.65 -36.84 2.38
CA LEU A 10 24.74 -35.42 2.01
C LEU A 10 23.45 -34.72 2.48
N ILE A 11 23.47 -34.09 3.65
CA ILE A 11 22.38 -33.26 4.12
C ILE A 11 22.45 -31.94 3.34
N LEU A 12 21.64 -31.82 2.28
CA LEU A 12 21.40 -30.58 1.61
C LEU A 12 20.58 -29.67 2.56
N PHE A 13 21.27 -28.76 3.24
CA PHE A 13 20.62 -27.64 3.90
C PHE A 13 20.01 -26.74 2.80
N THR A 14 18.74 -26.96 2.47
CA THR A 14 17.94 -25.98 1.75
C THR A 14 17.63 -24.86 2.74
N LEU A 15 18.44 -23.80 2.72
CA LEU A 15 18.04 -22.54 3.35
C LEU A 15 16.70 -22.15 2.73
N PRO A 16 15.63 -21.95 3.52
CA PRO A 16 14.43 -21.35 2.96
C PRO A 16 14.85 -19.98 2.44
N LEU A 17 14.71 -19.77 1.14
CA LEU A 17 14.75 -18.45 0.56
C LEU A 17 13.51 -17.76 1.16
N LEU A 18 13.71 -16.96 2.20
CA LEU A 18 12.66 -16.09 2.74
C LEU A 18 12.38 -15.12 1.61
N ALA A 19 11.37 -15.43 0.82
CA ALA A 19 10.87 -14.49 -0.17
C ALA A 19 10.49 -13.22 0.60
N GLN A 20 11.11 -12.10 0.27
CA GLN A 20 10.74 -10.82 0.83
C GLN A 20 9.29 -10.57 0.46
N ILE A 21 8.38 -10.62 1.43
CA ILE A 21 6.93 -10.53 1.19
C ILE A 21 6.55 -9.09 0.87
N PHE A 22 7.28 -8.11 1.42
CA PHE A 22 7.09 -6.69 1.15
C PHE A 22 8.00 -6.24 -0.01
N PRO A 23 7.46 -5.85 -1.17
CA PRO A 23 8.28 -5.46 -2.31
C PRO A 23 8.95 -4.10 -2.06
N ILE A 24 10.28 -4.08 -2.11
CA ILE A 24 11.07 -2.84 -2.06
C ILE A 24 11.70 -2.64 -3.43
N PRO A 25 11.36 -1.57 -4.18
CA PRO A 25 11.91 -1.30 -5.49
C PRO A 25 13.41 -0.99 -5.42
N GLU A 26 14.15 -1.29 -6.49
CA GLU A 26 15.60 -1.04 -6.56
C GLU A 26 15.96 0.43 -6.29
N ASP A 27 15.20 1.34 -6.88
CA ASP A 27 15.39 2.79 -6.73
C ASP A 27 14.99 3.32 -5.34
N LYS A 28 14.40 2.45 -4.50
CA LYS A 28 13.88 2.79 -3.17
C LYS A 28 12.91 3.98 -3.17
N GLU A 29 12.34 4.29 -4.32
CA GLU A 29 11.34 5.33 -4.49
C GLU A 29 10.40 4.96 -5.64
N VAL A 30 9.11 5.18 -5.42
CA VAL A 30 8.07 5.04 -6.45
C VAL A 30 7.21 6.29 -6.46
N ASN A 31 6.95 6.79 -7.66
CA ASN A 31 6.14 7.97 -7.87
C ASN A 31 4.92 7.62 -8.75
N PHE A 32 3.77 8.15 -8.36
CA PHE A 32 2.51 7.98 -9.08
C PHE A 32 1.92 9.35 -9.41
N ASP A 33 1.33 9.46 -10.60
CA ASP A 33 0.46 10.57 -10.95
C ASP A 33 -0.96 10.31 -10.44
N VAL A 34 -1.58 11.32 -9.84
CA VAL A 34 -3.00 11.33 -9.54
C VAL A 34 -3.74 12.06 -10.66
N ILE A 35 -4.57 11.33 -11.40
CA ILE A 35 -5.21 11.81 -12.62
C ILE A 35 -6.73 11.89 -12.44
N ARG A 36 -7.32 13.01 -12.84
CA ARG A 36 -8.75 13.21 -12.92
C ARG A 36 -9.11 13.94 -14.21
N LYS A 37 -10.07 13.40 -14.99
CA LYS A 37 -10.47 13.97 -16.30
C LYS A 37 -9.27 14.21 -17.23
N ASN A 38 -8.36 13.25 -17.31
CA ASN A 38 -7.12 13.28 -18.11
C ASN A 38 -6.16 14.44 -17.75
N LYS A 39 -6.23 14.95 -16.52
CA LYS A 39 -5.30 15.97 -16.01
C LYS A 39 -4.67 15.44 -14.73
N VAL A 40 -3.38 15.64 -14.61
CA VAL A 40 -2.67 15.40 -13.33
C VAL A 40 -3.16 16.46 -12.34
N ILE A 41 -3.61 16.00 -11.17
CA ILE A 41 -4.12 16.84 -10.09
C ILE A 41 -3.34 16.68 -8.79
N GLY A 42 -2.31 15.84 -8.81
CA GLY A 42 -1.49 15.56 -7.64
C GLY A 42 -0.54 14.41 -7.89
N ASN A 43 0.17 14.02 -6.87
CA ASN A 43 1.10 12.91 -6.89
C ASN A 43 1.08 12.13 -5.58
N LEU A 44 1.43 10.84 -5.67
CA LEU A 44 1.77 9.99 -4.54
C LEU A 44 3.25 9.60 -4.69
N THR A 45 4.05 9.91 -3.68
CA THR A 45 5.45 9.48 -3.60
C THR A 45 5.60 8.49 -2.45
N MET A 46 6.26 7.38 -2.70
CA MET A 46 6.61 6.36 -1.71
C MET A 46 8.13 6.20 -1.68
N LYS A 47 8.76 6.43 -0.52
CA LYS A 47 10.21 6.27 -0.31
C LYS A 47 10.47 5.18 0.70
N PHE A 48 11.45 4.32 0.38
CA PHE A 48 11.85 3.19 1.22
C PHE A 48 13.23 3.49 1.80
N ILE A 49 13.26 3.81 3.09
CA ILE A 49 14.50 4.07 3.83
C ILE A 49 14.91 2.76 4.50
N VAL A 50 15.86 2.06 3.90
CA VAL A 50 16.26 0.72 4.31
C VAL A 50 17.45 0.77 5.27
N ASN A 51 17.32 0.10 6.41
CA ASN A 51 18.37 -0.15 7.40
C ASN A 51 18.68 -1.66 7.45
N GLU A 52 19.62 -2.08 8.29
CA GLU A 52 20.06 -3.49 8.37
C GLU A 52 18.93 -4.47 8.74
N GLU A 53 18.04 -4.11 9.67
CA GLU A 53 16.99 -5.00 10.18
C GLU A 53 15.57 -4.51 9.91
N SER A 54 15.42 -3.30 9.37
CA SER A 54 14.13 -2.64 9.19
C SER A 54 14.12 -1.72 7.97
N PHE A 55 12.95 -1.30 7.57
CA PHE A 55 12.79 -0.19 6.63
C PHE A 55 11.64 0.72 7.06
N ILE A 56 11.68 1.96 6.58
CA ILE A 56 10.59 2.91 6.73
C ILE A 56 10.00 3.13 5.34
N LEU A 57 8.70 2.92 5.20
CA LEU A 57 7.91 3.37 4.07
C LEU A 57 7.38 4.77 4.38
N HIS A 58 7.94 5.77 3.73
CA HIS A 58 7.47 7.16 3.81
C HIS A 58 6.62 7.47 2.59
N SER A 59 5.32 7.64 2.78
CA SER A 59 4.34 7.91 1.73
C SER A 59 3.79 9.32 1.87
N VAL A 60 3.75 10.07 0.76
CA VAL A 60 3.15 11.40 0.69
C VAL A 60 2.20 11.45 -0.49
N LEU A 61 0.92 11.68 -0.23
CA LEU A 61 -0.12 11.90 -1.22
C LEU A 61 -0.58 13.36 -1.13
N ASP A 62 -0.34 14.12 -2.20
CA ASP A 62 -0.75 15.52 -2.30
C ASP A 62 -1.63 15.72 -3.54
N ILE A 63 -2.86 16.20 -3.33
CA ILE A 63 -3.84 16.43 -4.38
C ILE A 63 -4.36 17.85 -4.27
N GLU A 64 -4.26 18.62 -5.38
CA GLU A 64 -4.84 19.95 -5.48
C GLU A 64 -5.63 20.09 -6.78
N VAL A 65 -6.91 20.42 -6.67
CA VAL A 65 -7.76 20.74 -7.83
C VAL A 65 -8.06 22.23 -7.82
N LYS A 66 -7.68 22.94 -8.87
CA LYS A 66 -7.98 24.38 -9.07
C LYS A 66 -9.08 24.57 -10.11
N VAL A 67 -10.00 25.50 -9.83
CA VAL A 67 -11.00 26.01 -10.77
C VAL A 67 -10.80 27.51 -10.89
N LEU A 68 -10.49 27.98 -12.10
CA LEU A 68 -10.18 29.41 -12.36
C LEU A 68 -9.11 29.97 -11.40
N PHE A 69 -8.04 29.20 -11.17
CA PHE A 69 -6.91 29.51 -10.28
C PHE A 69 -7.24 29.52 -8.77
N ILE A 70 -8.47 29.22 -8.38
CA ILE A 70 -8.88 29.11 -6.98
C ILE A 70 -8.82 27.62 -6.58
N PRO A 71 -8.18 27.25 -5.46
CA PRO A 71 -8.24 25.89 -4.93
C PRO A 71 -9.70 25.49 -4.69
N ALA A 72 -10.14 24.43 -5.33
CA ALA A 72 -11.51 23.92 -5.21
C ALA A 72 -11.56 22.61 -4.43
N TYR A 73 -10.41 21.98 -4.22
CA TYR A 73 -10.24 20.78 -3.42
C TYR A 73 -8.75 20.59 -3.10
N LYS A 74 -8.47 20.29 -1.87
CA LYS A 74 -7.17 19.85 -1.37
C LYS A 74 -7.33 18.53 -0.62
N PHE A 75 -6.34 17.67 -0.73
CA PHE A 75 -6.17 16.49 0.12
C PHE A 75 -4.67 16.27 0.32
N PHE A 76 -4.28 16.10 1.53
CA PHE A 76 -2.90 15.79 1.88
C PHE A 76 -2.87 14.62 2.86
N GLN A 77 -1.97 13.68 2.62
CA GLN A 77 -1.68 12.59 3.54
C GLN A 77 -0.19 12.33 3.56
N GLU A 78 0.39 12.24 4.74
CA GLU A 78 1.76 11.78 4.97
C GLU A 78 1.73 10.64 5.99
N THR A 79 2.45 9.55 5.69
CA THR A 79 2.63 8.44 6.61
C THR A 79 4.08 7.96 6.62
N LYS A 80 4.56 7.59 7.79
CA LYS A 80 5.84 6.90 8.01
C LYS A 80 5.56 5.59 8.71
N GLU A 81 5.65 4.51 7.98
CA GLU A 81 5.42 3.15 8.46
C GLU A 81 6.78 2.47 8.67
N THR A 82 7.07 2.00 9.88
CA THR A 82 8.28 1.21 10.16
C THR A 82 7.94 -0.26 10.09
N TRP A 83 8.78 -1.01 9.38
CA TRP A 83 8.63 -2.44 9.17
C TRP A 83 9.91 -3.18 9.55
N ARG A 84 9.78 -4.38 10.15
CA ARG A 84 10.87 -5.33 10.38
C ARG A 84 10.50 -6.66 9.74
N GLY A 85 11.12 -6.95 8.57
CA GLY A 85 10.63 -8.01 7.71
C GLY A 85 9.19 -7.75 7.31
N ASP A 86 8.28 -8.66 7.67
CA ASP A 86 6.84 -8.54 7.39
C ASP A 86 6.04 -7.94 8.54
N ASN A 87 6.69 -7.64 9.67
CA ASN A 87 6.02 -7.11 10.84
C ASN A 87 5.92 -5.60 10.76
N PHE A 88 4.70 -5.09 10.88
CA PHE A 88 4.40 -3.66 11.01
C PHE A 88 4.70 -3.19 12.43
N ILE A 89 5.69 -2.33 12.60
CA ILE A 89 6.24 -1.95 13.91
C ILE A 89 5.67 -0.62 14.41
N SER A 90 5.56 0.39 13.54
CA SER A 90 5.04 1.68 13.95
C SER A 90 4.49 2.48 12.80
N ILE A 91 3.66 3.46 13.11
CA ILE A 91 3.16 4.48 12.19
C ILE A 91 3.18 5.85 12.84
N ASP A 92 3.58 6.84 12.06
CA ASP A 92 3.34 8.26 12.28
C ASP A 92 2.63 8.78 11.03
N GLY A 93 1.44 9.34 11.18
CA GLY A 93 0.60 9.73 10.06
C GLY A 93 -0.18 11.03 10.32
N PHE A 94 -0.34 11.78 9.24
CA PHE A 94 -1.19 12.96 9.19
C PHE A 94 -2.02 12.96 7.92
N THR A 95 -3.32 13.24 8.04
CA THR A 95 -4.24 13.39 6.91
C THR A 95 -5.08 14.64 7.06
N ASP A 96 -5.08 15.51 6.02
CA ASP A 96 -5.90 16.71 5.89
C ASP A 96 -6.87 16.54 4.71
N PHE A 97 -8.18 16.59 5.00
CA PHE A 97 -9.25 16.46 4.02
C PHE A 97 -9.78 17.82 3.52
N GLU A 98 -9.13 18.93 3.84
CA GLU A 98 -9.52 20.30 3.46
C GLU A 98 -10.78 20.85 4.16
N ASP A 99 -11.57 20.04 4.83
CA ASP A 99 -12.87 20.40 5.39
C ASP A 99 -12.94 20.26 6.91
N ASP A 100 -12.00 20.78 7.64
CA ASP A 100 -11.87 20.67 9.11
C ASP A 100 -11.66 19.22 9.61
N ARG A 101 -11.39 18.27 8.70
CA ARG A 101 -11.08 16.89 9.05
C ARG A 101 -9.58 16.65 8.97
N GLU A 102 -8.93 16.84 10.07
CA GLU A 102 -7.52 16.48 10.24
C GLU A 102 -7.42 15.27 11.16
N TYR A 103 -6.61 14.29 10.77
CA TYR A 103 -6.34 13.10 11.56
C TYR A 103 -4.85 12.96 11.79
N LYS A 104 -4.46 12.86 13.05
CA LYS A 104 -3.12 12.44 13.45
C LYS A 104 -3.19 10.99 13.89
N ILE A 105 -2.19 10.22 13.50
CA ILE A 105 -2.11 8.80 13.78
C ILE A 105 -0.73 8.52 14.33
N GLU A 106 -0.68 7.98 15.54
CA GLU A 106 0.56 7.54 16.17
C GLU A 106 0.34 6.13 16.70
N GLY A 107 1.16 5.17 16.26
CA GLY A 107 1.03 3.78 16.67
C GLY A 107 2.37 3.08 16.76
N ILE A 108 2.43 2.09 17.66
CA ILE A 108 3.61 1.28 17.90
C ILE A 108 3.21 -0.13 18.34
N ASP A 109 3.99 -1.11 17.87
CA ASP A 109 3.95 -2.48 18.38
C ASP A 109 4.68 -2.54 19.72
N GLU A 110 3.95 -2.89 20.78
CA GLU A 110 4.42 -2.96 22.15
C GLU A 110 3.71 -4.09 22.90
N ASP A 111 4.49 -4.95 23.55
CA ASP A 111 4.00 -6.08 24.34
C ASP A 111 3.06 -7.05 23.59
N GLY A 112 3.25 -7.25 22.27
CA GLY A 112 2.47 -8.16 21.44
C GLY A 112 1.13 -7.59 20.96
N PHE A 113 0.96 -6.26 21.07
CA PHE A 113 -0.19 -5.53 20.57
C PHE A 113 0.25 -4.30 19.80
N PHE A 114 -0.43 -4.00 18.70
CA PHE A 114 -0.25 -2.74 18.01
C PHE A 114 -1.18 -1.69 18.64
N ARG A 115 -0.58 -0.79 19.44
CA ARG A 115 -1.32 0.32 20.07
C ARG A 115 -1.27 1.55 19.21
N VAL A 116 -2.43 2.09 18.86
CA VAL A 116 -2.51 3.22 17.95
C VAL A 116 -3.59 4.21 18.38
N THR A 117 -3.29 5.50 18.25
CA THR A 117 -4.25 6.59 18.42
C THR A 117 -4.64 7.11 17.03
N GLY A 118 -5.95 7.25 16.80
CA GLY A 118 -6.51 7.75 15.55
C GLY A 118 -7.91 8.36 15.77
N MET A 119 -8.74 8.34 14.75
CA MET A 119 -10.10 8.92 14.77
C MET A 119 -10.98 8.38 15.91
N ASP A 120 -10.83 7.13 16.27
CA ASP A 120 -11.62 6.47 17.32
C ASP A 120 -10.96 6.54 18.72
N GLY A 121 -9.85 7.28 18.84
CA GLY A 121 -9.03 7.35 20.05
C GLY A 121 -7.98 6.23 20.09
N LEU A 122 -7.61 5.80 21.30
CA LEU A 122 -6.65 4.72 21.48
C LEU A 122 -7.30 3.37 21.19
N LEU A 123 -6.66 2.63 20.30
CA LEU A 123 -7.00 1.24 19.96
C LEU A 123 -5.84 0.32 20.33
N GLU A 124 -6.16 -0.90 20.74
CA GLU A 124 -5.22 -2.00 20.92
C GLU A 124 -5.59 -3.09 19.94
N LEU A 125 -4.73 -3.37 18.98
CA LEU A 125 -4.95 -4.25 17.85
C LEU A 125 -4.02 -5.45 17.90
N ASP A 126 -4.32 -6.50 17.14
CA ASP A 126 -3.42 -7.63 16.95
C ASP A 126 -2.07 -7.15 16.37
N GLU A 127 -0.96 -7.70 16.84
CA GLU A 127 0.39 -7.38 16.36
C GLU A 127 0.57 -7.63 14.84
N LYS A 128 -0.28 -8.49 14.26
CA LYS A 128 -0.24 -8.85 12.84
C LYS A 128 -1.09 -7.98 11.94
N ILE A 129 -1.72 -6.93 12.51
CA ILE A 129 -2.54 -6.04 11.68
C ILE A 129 -1.72 -5.43 10.53
N ILE A 130 -2.27 -5.45 9.32
CA ILE A 130 -1.61 -4.90 8.13
C ILE A 130 -2.22 -3.54 7.76
N PRO A 131 -1.41 -2.51 7.51
CA PRO A 131 -1.90 -1.22 7.06
C PRO A 131 -2.42 -1.26 5.61
N LEU A 132 -3.50 -0.50 5.38
CA LEU A 132 -4.10 -0.29 4.07
C LEU A 132 -3.29 0.77 3.30
N ASN A 133 -2.09 0.41 2.87
CA ASN A 133 -1.20 1.29 2.12
C ASN A 133 -1.20 1.02 0.61
N TYR A 134 -1.97 0.02 0.15
CA TYR A 134 -2.11 -0.45 -1.23
C TYR A 134 -0.82 -0.96 -1.89
N TRP A 135 0.35 -0.63 -1.38
CA TRP A 135 1.63 -1.14 -1.88
C TRP A 135 1.89 -2.59 -1.45
N ASN A 136 1.65 -2.89 -0.17
CA ASN A 136 1.78 -4.25 0.35
C ASN A 136 0.57 -5.11 -0.09
N LYS A 137 0.75 -5.89 -1.14
CA LYS A 137 -0.29 -6.76 -1.68
C LYS A 137 -0.82 -7.80 -0.69
N GLN A 138 -0.09 -8.11 0.40
CA GLN A 138 -0.54 -9.04 1.44
C GLN A 138 -1.86 -8.57 2.09
N MET A 139 -2.10 -7.26 2.16
CA MET A 139 -3.37 -6.71 2.66
C MET A 139 -4.60 -7.31 1.96
N LEU A 140 -4.48 -7.75 0.69
CA LEU A 140 -5.60 -8.33 -0.06
C LEU A 140 -6.02 -9.73 0.43
N LYS A 141 -5.27 -10.34 1.35
CA LYS A 141 -5.54 -11.65 1.94
C LYS A 141 -6.16 -11.56 3.33
N GLU A 142 -6.21 -10.36 3.89
CA GLU A 142 -6.71 -10.11 5.24
C GLU A 142 -8.23 -9.89 5.23
N GLU A 143 -8.87 -10.17 6.36
CA GLU A 143 -10.27 -9.82 6.60
C GLU A 143 -10.41 -8.41 7.15
N GLU A 144 -9.40 -7.97 7.91
CA GLU A 144 -9.32 -6.66 8.54
C GLU A 144 -7.97 -6.00 8.27
N VAL A 145 -8.00 -4.71 8.00
CA VAL A 145 -6.80 -3.89 7.76
C VAL A 145 -6.86 -2.60 8.55
N PHE A 146 -5.69 -2.02 8.80
CA PHE A 146 -5.57 -0.73 9.47
C PHE A 146 -5.61 0.41 8.44
N ASP A 147 -6.65 1.25 8.49
CA ASP A 147 -6.80 2.44 7.64
C ASP A 147 -5.83 3.54 8.07
N THR A 148 -4.79 3.75 7.28
CA THR A 148 -3.72 4.72 7.54
C THR A 148 -4.14 6.18 7.32
N GLN A 149 -5.35 6.44 6.82
CA GLN A 149 -5.87 7.81 6.69
C GLN A 149 -6.53 8.31 7.98
N LYS A 150 -7.10 7.42 8.77
CA LYS A 150 -7.93 7.78 9.92
C LYS A 150 -7.54 7.08 11.22
N GLY A 151 -6.66 6.10 11.17
CA GLY A 151 -6.25 5.34 12.35
C GLY A 151 -7.36 4.46 12.93
N ILE A 152 -8.05 3.72 12.08
CA ILE A 152 -9.14 2.81 12.44
C ILE A 152 -8.99 1.45 11.75
N VAL A 153 -9.70 0.43 12.25
CA VAL A 153 -9.78 -0.87 11.56
C VAL A 153 -10.95 -0.87 10.58
N ARG A 154 -10.71 -1.48 9.42
CA ARG A 154 -11.75 -1.76 8.42
C ARG A 154 -11.77 -3.22 8.05
N LYS A 155 -12.97 -3.81 8.01
CA LYS A 155 -13.18 -5.07 7.31
C LYS A 155 -13.12 -4.82 5.82
N ILE A 156 -12.44 -5.70 5.09
CA ILE A 156 -12.34 -5.59 3.64
C ILE A 156 -12.92 -6.83 2.95
N GLU A 157 -13.42 -6.60 1.76
CA GLU A 157 -13.85 -7.63 0.81
C GLU A 157 -13.04 -7.44 -0.48
N VAL A 158 -12.37 -8.51 -0.90
CA VAL A 158 -11.50 -8.50 -2.07
C VAL A 158 -11.99 -9.51 -3.09
N GLU A 159 -12.15 -9.07 -4.33
CA GLU A 159 -12.46 -9.91 -5.48
C GLU A 159 -11.31 -9.88 -6.49
N LYS A 160 -10.73 -11.05 -6.81
CA LYS A 160 -9.79 -11.16 -7.92
C LYS A 160 -10.56 -11.24 -9.22
N LEU A 161 -10.30 -10.30 -10.12
CA LEU A 161 -10.87 -10.29 -11.48
C LEU A 161 -9.93 -10.98 -12.47
N LYS A 162 -10.38 -11.06 -13.74
CA LYS A 162 -9.53 -11.48 -14.85
C LYS A 162 -8.38 -10.49 -15.01
N ASP A 163 -7.17 -11.02 -15.22
CA ASP A 163 -5.98 -10.23 -15.54
C ASP A 163 -6.24 -9.29 -16.72
N GLU A 164 -5.62 -8.11 -16.66
CA GLU A 164 -5.82 -7.05 -17.66
C GLU A 164 -4.48 -6.50 -18.15
N GLU A 165 -4.34 -6.36 -19.46
CA GLU A 165 -3.22 -5.63 -20.04
C GLU A 165 -3.46 -4.14 -19.85
N ILE A 166 -2.51 -3.45 -19.20
CA ILE A 166 -2.51 -1.99 -19.08
C ILE A 166 -1.27 -1.41 -19.77
N GLU A 167 -1.34 -0.15 -20.16
CA GLU A 167 -0.23 0.57 -20.77
C GLU A 167 0.29 1.64 -19.81
N ILE A 168 1.63 1.61 -19.58
CA ILE A 168 2.37 2.60 -18.79
C ILE A 168 3.53 3.10 -19.66
N ASN A 169 3.55 4.38 -19.99
CA ASN A 169 4.62 4.99 -20.81
C ASN A 169 4.92 4.20 -22.10
N THR A 170 3.88 3.78 -22.85
CA THR A 170 3.96 2.97 -24.07
C THR A 170 4.36 1.51 -23.86
N VAL A 171 4.63 1.07 -22.64
CA VAL A 171 4.91 -0.33 -22.30
C VAL A 171 3.60 -1.01 -21.89
N LYS A 172 3.26 -2.10 -22.57
CA LYS A 172 2.10 -2.93 -22.24
C LYS A 172 2.53 -4.03 -21.27
N ILE A 173 1.81 -4.16 -20.18
CA ILE A 173 2.05 -5.18 -19.15
C ILE A 173 0.75 -5.89 -18.79
N ASN A 174 0.82 -7.20 -18.59
CA ASN A 174 -0.30 -7.98 -18.09
C ASN A 174 -0.30 -7.93 -16.57
N THR A 175 -1.36 -7.41 -15.97
CA THR A 175 -1.47 -7.18 -14.55
C THR A 175 -2.56 -8.02 -13.90
N GLU A 176 -2.33 -8.42 -12.66
CA GLU A 176 -3.38 -8.98 -11.83
C GLU A 176 -4.32 -7.85 -11.38
N LYS A 177 -5.63 -8.09 -11.51
CA LYS A 177 -6.65 -7.08 -11.22
C LYS A 177 -7.52 -7.50 -10.05
N TYR A 178 -7.77 -6.57 -9.13
CA TYR A 178 -8.58 -6.79 -7.95
C TYR A 178 -9.59 -5.65 -7.74
N ILE A 179 -10.74 -5.98 -7.15
CA ILE A 179 -11.66 -5.02 -6.54
C ILE A 179 -11.50 -5.14 -5.03
N LEU A 180 -11.42 -4.00 -4.34
CA LEU A 180 -11.37 -3.89 -2.90
C LEU A 180 -12.48 -2.97 -2.42
N ASN A 181 -13.33 -3.48 -1.55
CA ASN A 181 -14.31 -2.75 -0.77
C ASN A 181 -13.92 -2.77 0.70
N ALA A 182 -14.27 -1.73 1.44
CA ALA A 182 -14.05 -1.69 2.88
C ALA A 182 -15.30 -1.23 3.64
N SER A 183 -15.43 -1.70 4.88
CA SER A 183 -16.52 -1.33 5.76
C SER A 183 -16.55 0.18 6.03
N ILE A 184 -17.76 0.71 6.22
CA ILE A 184 -17.99 2.10 6.60
C ILE A 184 -17.93 2.18 8.13
N ASN A 185 -17.12 3.11 8.66
CA ASN A 185 -17.19 3.47 10.07
C ASN A 185 -18.37 4.45 10.28
N PRO A 186 -19.17 4.32 11.35
CA PRO A 186 -20.28 5.24 11.64
C PRO A 186 -19.89 6.72 11.72
N LYS A 187 -18.64 7.02 12.04
CA LYS A 187 -18.10 8.39 12.07
C LYS A 187 -17.59 8.89 10.71
N ASP A 188 -17.61 8.03 9.68
CA ASP A 188 -17.23 8.45 8.33
C ASP A 188 -18.21 9.50 7.78
N LYS A 189 -17.67 10.59 7.23
CA LYS A 189 -18.47 11.58 6.50
C LYS A 189 -18.60 11.17 5.02
N GLY A 190 -19.19 10.01 4.77
CA GLY A 190 -19.41 9.46 3.44
C GLY A 190 -18.89 8.02 3.29
N PRO A 191 -19.23 7.34 2.20
CA PRO A 191 -18.82 5.97 1.97
C PRO A 191 -17.33 5.88 1.69
N PHE A 192 -16.72 4.79 2.14
CA PHE A 192 -15.41 4.38 1.66
C PHE A 192 -15.55 4.02 0.17
N PRO A 193 -14.70 4.53 -0.74
CA PRO A 193 -14.83 4.24 -2.15
C PRO A 193 -14.41 2.79 -2.45
N GLU A 194 -15.07 2.21 -3.46
CA GLU A 194 -14.58 0.97 -4.05
C GLU A 194 -13.30 1.26 -4.85
N TYR A 195 -12.26 0.46 -4.61
CA TYR A 195 -11.01 0.55 -5.33
C TYR A 195 -10.85 -0.58 -6.34
N THR A 196 -10.36 -0.26 -7.53
CA THR A 196 -9.81 -1.25 -8.46
C THR A 196 -8.30 -1.11 -8.47
N LEU A 197 -7.59 -2.22 -8.28
CA LEU A 197 -6.14 -2.29 -8.11
C LEU A 197 -5.53 -3.18 -9.18
N TRP A 198 -4.38 -2.76 -9.75
CA TRP A 198 -3.62 -3.51 -10.73
C TRP A 198 -2.19 -3.72 -10.23
N TYR A 199 -1.77 -4.98 -10.12
CA TYR A 199 -0.45 -5.35 -9.66
C TYR A 199 0.34 -6.08 -10.75
N TYR A 200 1.63 -5.83 -10.80
CA TYR A 200 2.60 -6.56 -11.61
C TYR A 200 3.79 -6.95 -10.73
N ASN A 201 4.13 -8.24 -10.67
CA ASN A 201 5.18 -8.77 -9.78
C ASN A 201 5.03 -8.29 -8.31
N ASP A 202 3.78 -8.33 -7.80
CA ASP A 202 3.39 -7.86 -6.45
C ASP A 202 3.54 -6.35 -6.20
N GLU A 203 3.98 -5.57 -7.16
CA GLU A 203 4.05 -4.11 -7.09
C GLU A 203 2.78 -3.46 -7.65
N LEU A 204 2.30 -2.41 -6.97
CA LEU A 204 1.15 -1.63 -7.42
C LEU A 204 1.51 -0.81 -8.67
N MET A 205 0.83 -1.06 -9.78
CA MET A 205 1.01 -0.30 -11.02
C MET A 205 -0.03 0.81 -11.18
N LYS A 206 -1.26 0.52 -10.75
CA LYS A 206 -2.38 1.43 -10.95
C LYS A 206 -3.45 1.18 -9.89
N MET A 207 -4.11 2.23 -9.48
CA MET A 207 -5.29 2.21 -8.63
C MET A 207 -6.35 3.16 -9.18
N GLN A 208 -7.61 2.77 -9.11
CA GLN A 208 -8.75 3.61 -9.50
C GLN A 208 -9.86 3.57 -8.47
N PHE A 209 -10.52 4.70 -8.28
CA PHE A 209 -11.76 4.79 -7.51
C PHE A 209 -12.64 5.93 -8.03
N LYS A 210 -13.92 5.91 -7.66
CA LYS A 210 -14.85 7.00 -7.95
C LYS A 210 -14.92 7.96 -6.77
N ASN A 211 -14.66 9.23 -7.02
CA ASN A 211 -14.86 10.25 -6.00
C ASN A 211 -16.31 10.22 -5.49
N PRO A 212 -16.55 10.09 -4.17
CA PRO A 212 -17.90 9.96 -3.62
C PRO A 212 -18.81 11.16 -3.92
N LYS A 213 -18.27 12.38 -4.04
CA LYS A 213 -19.01 13.61 -4.25
C LYS A 213 -19.55 13.75 -5.69
N ASP A 214 -18.72 13.56 -6.70
CA ASP A 214 -19.07 13.84 -8.09
C ASP A 214 -19.02 12.64 -9.04
N LYS A 215 -18.75 11.44 -8.48
CA LYS A 215 -18.68 10.15 -9.20
C LYS A 215 -17.64 10.12 -10.34
N LYS A 216 -16.72 11.08 -10.40
CA LYS A 216 -15.63 11.06 -11.38
C LYS A 216 -14.54 10.10 -10.95
N THR A 217 -13.98 9.40 -11.92
CA THR A 217 -12.87 8.50 -11.70
C THR A 217 -11.61 9.28 -11.35
N ILE A 218 -10.95 8.86 -10.28
CA ILE A 218 -9.59 9.20 -9.92
C ILE A 218 -8.72 8.00 -10.27
N THR A 219 -7.64 8.24 -10.96
CA THR A 219 -6.64 7.22 -11.29
C THR A 219 -5.32 7.61 -10.67
N ILE A 220 -4.72 6.69 -9.93
CA ILE A 220 -3.35 6.80 -9.41
C ILE A 220 -2.55 5.79 -10.22
N ILE A 221 -1.55 6.22 -10.96
CA ILE A 221 -0.79 5.37 -11.88
C ILE A 221 0.70 5.66 -11.76
N ILE A 222 1.52 4.62 -11.76
CA ILE A 222 2.97 4.75 -11.64
C ILE A 222 3.54 5.61 -12.77
N GLN A 223 4.38 6.59 -12.42
CA GLN A 223 4.96 7.54 -13.39
C GLN A 223 5.99 6.86 -14.29
N ARG A 224 6.77 5.94 -13.75
CA ARG A 224 7.85 5.28 -14.47
C ARG A 224 7.81 3.79 -14.19
N PHE A 225 7.64 3.01 -15.22
CA PHE A 225 7.82 1.58 -15.21
C PHE A 225 8.99 1.23 -16.14
N LEU A 226 10.04 0.67 -15.58
CA LEU A 226 11.12 0.06 -16.34
C LEU A 226 10.90 -1.45 -16.22
N PRO A 227 10.46 -2.13 -17.30
CA PRO A 227 10.48 -3.58 -17.28
C PRO A 227 11.90 -4.00 -16.97
N GLU A 228 12.06 -4.99 -16.09
CA GLU A 228 13.37 -5.59 -15.86
C GLU A 228 14.04 -5.76 -17.21
N LYS A 229 15.26 -5.18 -17.35
CA LYS A 229 16.03 -5.37 -18.56
C LYS A 229 16.14 -6.87 -18.74
N PHE A 230 15.54 -7.40 -19.79
CA PHE A 230 15.81 -8.76 -20.23
C PHE A 230 17.34 -8.83 -20.36
N LEU A 231 17.99 -9.39 -19.34
CA LEU A 231 19.37 -9.81 -19.43
C LEU A 231 19.38 -10.97 -20.42
N PHE A 232 19.71 -10.65 -21.68
CA PHE A 232 20.08 -11.62 -22.69
C PHE A 232 21.44 -12.21 -22.37
#